data_f578a6a88e2b6f045f5d961b1f603d90
#
_entry.id   f578a6a88e2b6f045f5d961b1f603d90
#
_cell.length_a   1.000
_cell.length_b   1.000
_cell.length_c   1.000
_cell.angle_alpha   90.00
_cell.angle_beta   90.00
_cell.angle_gamma   90.00
#
_symmetry.space_group_name_H-M   'P 1'
#
loop_
_entity.id
_entity.type
_entity.pdbx_description
1 polymer ?
#
loop_
_entity_poly.entity_id
_entity_poly.type
_entity_poly.pdbx_seq_one_letter_code
_entity_poly.pdbx_strand_id
1 'polypeptide(L)'
;LTTVGPEPAPAVHDDAEFLGLAPGAEPGRFQVDVVDRLTRLDGQLYGGAAIALSVAAAETVTERPALWMTTQYVSTVAVGDRLDVHAEVLAAGRRTNQVRVTGFSGTGDVVFASLGASGHLRPDGLTGEFERCPVVSQPDDSDRWSSPFSGMARRAGVPDIPATDARRGFG
;
A
#
# COMPACT_ATOMS: atom_id res chain seq x y z
N LEU A 1 17.66 30.24 7.14
CA LEU A 1 16.45 29.42 7.03
C LEU A 1 16.20 29.20 5.55
N THR A 2 16.64 28.05 5.05
CA THR A 2 16.41 27.63 3.67
C THR A 2 15.05 26.95 3.66
N THR A 3 14.06 27.57 3.03
CA THR A 3 12.77 26.94 2.74
C THR A 3 13.02 25.84 1.71
N VAL A 4 13.02 24.61 2.14
CA VAL A 4 12.92 23.46 1.24
C VAL A 4 11.50 23.48 0.68
N GLY A 5 11.37 23.72 -0.62
CA GLY A 5 10.10 23.63 -1.32
C GLY A 5 9.54 22.21 -1.21
N PRO A 6 8.23 22.01 -1.38
CA PRO A 6 7.63 20.69 -1.31
C PRO A 6 8.27 19.81 -2.39
N GLU A 7 8.82 18.68 -1.95
CA GLU A 7 9.30 17.62 -2.83
C GLU A 7 8.15 17.17 -3.74
N PRO A 8 8.36 17.00 -5.05
CA PRO A 8 7.31 16.53 -5.94
C PRO A 8 6.83 15.16 -5.44
N ALA A 9 5.52 14.99 -5.32
CA ALA A 9 4.93 13.72 -4.95
C ALA A 9 5.45 12.62 -5.90
N PRO A 10 5.85 11.44 -5.36
CA PRO A 10 6.33 10.34 -6.18
C PRO A 10 5.27 9.99 -7.22
N ALA A 11 5.71 9.71 -8.44
CA ALA A 11 4.82 9.37 -9.54
C ALA A 11 4.00 8.12 -9.17
N VAL A 12 2.67 8.24 -9.20
CA VAL A 12 1.67 7.21 -8.87
C VAL A 12 1.87 5.91 -9.69
N HIS A 13 2.62 5.99 -10.79
CA HIS A 13 2.84 4.88 -11.73
C HIS A 13 3.82 3.80 -11.24
N ASP A 14 4.77 4.12 -10.38
CA ASP A 14 5.80 3.17 -9.91
C ASP A 14 5.23 2.06 -9.02
N ASP A 15 4.22 2.36 -8.21
CA ASP A 15 3.63 1.41 -7.28
C ASP A 15 2.76 0.37 -8.00
N ALA A 16 1.98 0.79 -9.00
CA ALA A 16 1.16 -0.11 -9.81
C ALA A 16 2.04 -1.09 -10.62
N GLU A 17 3.13 -0.60 -11.20
CA GLU A 17 4.10 -1.43 -11.93
C GLU A 17 4.80 -2.42 -10.98
N PHE A 18 5.28 -1.96 -9.82
CA PHE A 18 5.89 -2.82 -8.81
C PHE A 18 4.95 -3.93 -8.36
N LEU A 19 3.68 -3.63 -8.17
CA LEU A 19 2.65 -4.59 -7.74
C LEU A 19 2.18 -5.50 -8.88
N GLY A 20 2.51 -5.16 -10.13
CA GLY A 20 2.00 -5.88 -11.31
C GLY A 20 0.51 -5.67 -11.54
N LEU A 21 -0.02 -4.50 -11.13
CA LEU A 21 -1.42 -4.14 -11.31
C LEU A 21 -1.68 -3.75 -12.76
N ALA A 22 -2.10 -4.70 -13.57
CA ALA A 22 -2.36 -4.51 -14.98
C ALA A 22 -3.82 -4.06 -15.22
N PRO A 23 -4.07 -3.08 -16.12
CA PRO A 23 -5.43 -2.70 -16.49
C PRO A 23 -6.20 -3.88 -17.08
N GLY A 24 -7.45 -4.06 -16.66
CA GLY A 24 -8.40 -5.01 -17.25
C GLY A 24 -9.14 -4.42 -18.46
N ALA A 25 -10.15 -5.14 -18.96
CA ALA A 25 -10.92 -4.74 -20.12
C ALA A 25 -11.85 -3.53 -19.87
N GLU A 26 -12.23 -3.30 -18.63
CA GLU A 26 -13.15 -2.22 -18.23
C GLU A 26 -12.48 -1.24 -17.27
N PRO A 27 -12.89 0.03 -17.26
CA PRO A 27 -12.41 1.01 -16.28
C PRO A 27 -12.62 0.51 -14.85
N GLY A 28 -11.62 0.67 -14.01
CA GLY A 28 -11.66 0.22 -12.62
C GLY A 28 -11.51 -1.30 -12.42
N ARG A 29 -11.20 -2.03 -13.48
CA ARG A 29 -10.85 -3.46 -13.44
C ARG A 29 -9.36 -3.63 -13.66
N PHE A 30 -8.74 -4.43 -12.81
CA PHE A 30 -7.32 -4.73 -12.90
C PHE A 30 -7.09 -6.22 -12.68
N GLN A 31 -5.96 -6.69 -13.16
CA GLN A 31 -5.49 -8.06 -12.97
C GLN A 31 -4.10 -8.06 -12.38
N VAL A 32 -3.82 -9.03 -11.52
CA VAL A 32 -2.52 -9.23 -10.88
C VAL A 32 -2.20 -10.71 -10.90
N ASP A 33 -1.04 -11.06 -11.43
CA ASP A 33 -0.49 -12.40 -11.23
C ASP A 33 0.21 -12.44 -9.86
N VAL A 34 -0.22 -13.37 -9.00
CA VAL A 34 0.33 -13.51 -7.66
C VAL A 34 1.72 -14.15 -7.75
N VAL A 35 2.75 -13.35 -7.54
CA VAL A 35 4.15 -13.77 -7.63
C VAL A 35 4.79 -13.74 -6.23
N ASP A 36 5.94 -14.41 -6.07
CA ASP A 36 6.63 -14.59 -4.79
C ASP A 36 6.80 -13.29 -3.98
N ARG A 37 7.11 -12.15 -4.65
CA ARG A 37 7.30 -10.87 -3.96
C ARG A 37 6.02 -10.33 -3.30
N LEU A 38 4.85 -10.82 -3.69
CA LEU A 38 3.54 -10.44 -3.14
C LEU A 38 3.06 -11.42 -2.07
N THR A 39 3.83 -12.46 -1.77
CA THR A 39 3.41 -13.54 -0.88
C THR A 39 4.22 -13.60 0.41
N ARG A 40 3.66 -14.30 1.38
CA ARG A 40 4.35 -14.72 2.60
C ARG A 40 5.21 -15.97 2.31
N LEU A 41 5.96 -16.43 3.33
CA LEU A 41 6.80 -17.63 3.23
C LEU A 41 6.01 -18.92 2.91
N ASP A 42 4.73 -18.95 3.23
CA ASP A 42 3.83 -20.06 2.94
C ASP A 42 3.22 -19.99 1.52
N GLY A 43 3.68 -19.03 0.71
CA GLY A 43 3.22 -18.86 -0.66
C GLY A 43 1.84 -18.21 -0.80
N GLN A 44 1.23 -17.76 0.30
CA GLN A 44 -0.07 -17.09 0.28
C GLN A 44 0.08 -15.58 0.16
N LEU A 45 -0.89 -14.91 -0.48
CA LEU A 45 -0.90 -13.46 -0.65
C LEU A 45 -0.66 -12.76 0.69
N TYR A 46 0.31 -11.85 0.71
CA TYR A 46 0.62 -11.05 1.89
C TYR A 46 -0.44 -9.95 2.09
N GLY A 47 -0.93 -9.80 3.32
CA GLY A 47 -1.96 -8.79 3.63
C GLY A 47 -1.53 -7.37 3.29
N GLY A 48 -0.26 -7.03 3.47
CA GLY A 48 0.30 -5.76 3.04
C GLY A 48 0.24 -5.55 1.52
N ALA A 49 0.40 -6.62 0.73
CA ALA A 49 0.24 -6.56 -0.72
C ALA A 49 -1.22 -6.28 -1.11
N ALA A 50 -2.19 -6.90 -0.42
CA ALA A 50 -3.62 -6.64 -0.65
C ALA A 50 -3.99 -5.17 -0.38
N ILE A 51 -3.46 -4.57 0.71
CA ILE A 51 -3.65 -3.14 1.00
C ILE A 51 -2.98 -2.28 -0.09
N ALA A 52 -1.74 -2.58 -0.46
CA ALA A 52 -1.03 -1.82 -1.47
C ALA A 52 -1.74 -1.86 -2.83
N LEU A 53 -2.24 -3.03 -3.25
CA LEU A 53 -3.07 -3.17 -4.45
C LEU A 53 -4.37 -2.34 -4.35
N SER A 54 -4.99 -2.31 -3.16
CA SER A 54 -6.20 -1.49 -2.95
C SER A 54 -5.90 0.00 -3.07
N VAL A 55 -4.79 0.48 -2.52
CA VAL A 55 -4.36 1.87 -2.62
C VAL A 55 -4.05 2.22 -4.07
N ALA A 56 -3.19 1.44 -4.75
CA ALA A 56 -2.81 1.69 -6.13
C ALA A 56 -4.01 1.70 -7.08
N ALA A 57 -4.95 0.75 -6.93
CA ALA A 57 -6.17 0.71 -7.73
C ALA A 57 -7.08 1.92 -7.48
N ALA A 58 -7.24 2.33 -6.19
CA ALA A 58 -8.03 3.51 -5.84
C ALA A 58 -7.43 4.80 -6.40
N GLU A 59 -6.12 4.97 -6.31
CA GLU A 59 -5.40 6.12 -6.85
C GLU A 59 -5.48 6.18 -8.37
N THR A 60 -5.39 5.02 -9.04
CA THR A 60 -5.52 4.94 -10.50
C THR A 60 -6.90 5.39 -10.97
N VAL A 61 -8.00 4.97 -10.31
CA VAL A 61 -9.36 5.34 -10.75
C VAL A 61 -9.77 6.74 -10.34
N THR A 62 -9.13 7.32 -9.33
CA THR A 62 -9.48 8.65 -8.83
C THR A 62 -8.53 9.74 -9.25
N GLU A 63 -7.33 9.38 -9.75
CA GLU A 63 -6.21 10.29 -10.04
C GLU A 63 -5.87 11.20 -8.85
N ARG A 64 -6.05 10.67 -7.63
CA ARG A 64 -5.80 11.39 -6.36
C ARG A 64 -5.17 10.45 -5.35
N PRO A 65 -4.24 10.95 -4.53
CA PRO A 65 -3.61 10.14 -3.49
C PRO A 65 -4.63 9.61 -2.47
N ALA A 66 -4.38 8.41 -1.99
CA ALA A 66 -5.17 7.83 -0.92
C ALA A 66 -4.93 8.61 0.38
N LEU A 67 -6.02 8.93 1.08
CA LEU A 67 -5.99 9.58 2.39
C LEU A 67 -6.04 8.56 3.52
N TRP A 68 -6.82 7.53 3.35
CA TRP A 68 -6.95 6.39 4.26
C TRP A 68 -7.59 5.20 3.55
N MET A 69 -7.30 4.00 4.05
CA MET A 69 -7.86 2.75 3.57
C MET A 69 -8.04 1.80 4.75
N THR A 70 -9.17 1.10 4.80
CA THR A 70 -9.39 -0.04 5.69
C THR A 70 -9.67 -1.27 4.86
N THR A 71 -9.12 -2.42 5.26
CA THR A 71 -9.21 -3.65 4.49
C THR A 71 -9.65 -4.81 5.37
N GLN A 72 -10.65 -5.54 4.90
CA GLN A 72 -11.07 -6.81 5.44
C GLN A 72 -10.45 -7.93 4.60
N TYR A 73 -9.74 -8.84 5.26
CA TYR A 73 -9.22 -10.06 4.65
C TYR A 73 -10.25 -11.15 4.79
N VAL A 74 -10.73 -11.68 3.68
CA VAL A 74 -11.83 -12.66 3.62
C VAL A 74 -11.30 -14.06 3.36
N SER A 75 -10.44 -14.18 2.35
CA SER A 75 -9.77 -15.43 1.99
C SER A 75 -8.35 -15.16 1.50
N THR A 76 -7.70 -16.08 0.88
CA THR A 76 -6.36 -15.94 0.34
C THR A 76 -6.23 -16.61 -1.02
N VAL A 77 -5.18 -16.23 -1.75
CA VAL A 77 -4.75 -16.83 -3.02
C VAL A 77 -3.28 -17.18 -2.92
N ALA A 78 -2.86 -18.18 -3.65
CA ALA A 78 -1.49 -18.67 -3.63
C ALA A 78 -0.64 -18.06 -4.75
N VAL A 79 0.68 -18.20 -4.64
CA VAL A 79 1.61 -17.92 -5.73
C VAL A 79 1.21 -18.71 -6.98
N GLY A 80 1.20 -18.05 -8.13
CA GLY A 80 0.76 -18.60 -9.41
C GLY A 80 -0.72 -18.42 -9.73
N ASP A 81 -1.53 -18.03 -8.74
CA ASP A 81 -2.93 -17.67 -8.97
C ASP A 81 -3.05 -16.29 -9.61
N ARG A 82 -4.23 -16.02 -10.20
CA ARG A 82 -4.62 -14.70 -10.67
C ARG A 82 -5.59 -14.07 -9.70
N LEU A 83 -5.39 -12.78 -9.46
CA LEU A 83 -6.27 -11.94 -8.66
C LEU A 83 -6.89 -10.88 -9.57
N ASP A 84 -8.22 -10.77 -9.57
CA ASP A 84 -8.96 -9.69 -10.20
C ASP A 84 -9.27 -8.61 -9.16
N VAL A 85 -8.84 -7.36 -9.42
CA VAL A 85 -9.03 -6.23 -8.49
C VAL A 85 -10.01 -5.25 -9.10
N HIS A 86 -11.10 -4.98 -8.39
CA HIS A 86 -12.17 -4.08 -8.83
C HIS A 86 -12.18 -2.83 -7.95
N ALA A 87 -11.91 -1.68 -8.54
CA ALA A 87 -11.97 -0.38 -7.87
C ALA A 87 -13.17 0.43 -8.38
N GLU A 88 -13.93 0.99 -7.45
CA GLU A 88 -15.16 1.73 -7.72
C GLU A 88 -15.18 3.03 -6.93
N VAL A 89 -15.49 4.13 -7.60
CA VAL A 89 -15.75 5.42 -6.95
C VAL A 89 -17.22 5.46 -6.51
N LEU A 90 -17.45 5.30 -5.21
CA LEU A 90 -18.81 5.30 -4.63
C LEU A 90 -19.43 6.71 -4.59
N ALA A 91 -18.58 7.71 -4.35
CA ALA A 91 -18.97 9.10 -4.36
C ALA A 91 -17.79 9.98 -4.77
N ALA A 92 -17.98 10.76 -5.83
CA ALA A 92 -17.02 11.74 -6.29
C ALA A 92 -17.32 13.10 -5.68
N GLY A 93 -16.43 13.56 -4.79
CA GLY A 93 -16.53 14.87 -4.16
C GLY A 93 -15.52 15.86 -4.73
N ARG A 94 -15.79 17.14 -4.50
CA ARG A 94 -14.87 18.19 -4.96
C ARG A 94 -13.46 18.06 -4.42
N ARG A 95 -13.31 17.60 -3.17
CA ARG A 95 -12.02 17.46 -2.47
C ARG A 95 -11.65 16.03 -2.16
N THR A 96 -12.62 15.19 -1.92
CA THR A 96 -12.44 13.81 -1.46
C THR A 96 -13.39 12.90 -2.21
N ASN A 97 -12.89 11.78 -2.69
CA ASN A 97 -13.67 10.69 -3.23
C ASN A 97 -13.80 9.59 -2.18
N GLN A 98 -14.93 8.88 -2.18
CA GLN A 98 -15.09 7.63 -1.44
C GLN A 98 -14.93 6.48 -2.41
N VAL A 99 -14.11 5.49 -2.04
CA VAL A 99 -13.77 4.39 -2.92
C VAL A 99 -13.99 3.05 -2.25
N ARG A 100 -14.33 2.05 -3.05
CA ARG A 100 -14.35 0.65 -2.68
C ARG A 100 -13.41 -0.11 -3.60
N VAL A 101 -12.60 -1.00 -3.03
CA VAL A 101 -11.77 -1.92 -3.80
C VAL A 101 -12.02 -3.34 -3.31
N THR A 102 -12.25 -4.26 -4.23
CA THR A 102 -12.47 -5.67 -3.91
C THR A 102 -11.55 -6.52 -4.76
N GLY A 103 -10.82 -7.43 -4.12
CA GLY A 103 -10.00 -8.45 -4.79
C GLY A 103 -10.75 -9.76 -4.85
N PHE A 104 -10.74 -10.40 -6.02
CA PHE A 104 -11.38 -11.68 -6.29
C PHE A 104 -10.34 -12.70 -6.75
N SER A 105 -10.50 -13.94 -6.32
CA SER A 105 -9.74 -15.07 -6.88
C SER A 105 -10.16 -15.37 -8.31
N GLY A 106 -9.39 -16.15 -9.04
CA GLY A 106 -9.76 -16.65 -10.36
C GLY A 106 -11.05 -17.47 -10.40
N THR A 107 -11.54 -17.95 -9.24
CA THR A 107 -12.85 -18.62 -9.09
C THR A 107 -14.00 -17.67 -8.77
N GLY A 108 -13.69 -16.37 -8.57
CA GLY A 108 -14.68 -15.34 -8.26
C GLY A 108 -14.97 -15.16 -6.76
N ASP A 109 -14.25 -15.86 -5.89
CA ASP A 109 -14.39 -15.70 -4.44
C ASP A 109 -13.70 -14.41 -3.97
N VAL A 110 -14.32 -13.73 -2.99
CA VAL A 110 -13.71 -12.52 -2.41
C VAL A 110 -12.47 -12.90 -1.60
N VAL A 111 -11.35 -12.26 -1.92
CA VAL A 111 -10.07 -12.39 -1.21
C VAL A 111 -9.93 -11.28 -0.17
N PHE A 112 -10.20 -10.05 -0.58
CA PHE A 112 -10.23 -8.90 0.33
C PHE A 112 -11.27 -7.88 -0.13
N ALA A 113 -11.74 -7.05 0.81
CA ALA A 113 -12.60 -5.92 0.54
C ALA A 113 -12.09 -4.69 1.29
N SER A 114 -11.92 -3.58 0.58
CA SER A 114 -11.39 -2.34 1.11
C SER A 114 -12.36 -1.20 0.90
N LEU A 115 -12.46 -0.33 1.90
CA LEU A 115 -13.12 0.97 1.82
C LEU A 115 -12.12 2.06 2.18
N GLY A 116 -12.18 3.18 1.48
CA GLY A 116 -11.25 4.25 1.71
C GLY A 116 -11.68 5.58 1.11
N ALA A 117 -10.80 6.54 1.24
CA ALA A 117 -10.96 7.84 0.61
C ALA A 117 -9.67 8.26 -0.08
N SER A 118 -9.81 8.93 -1.22
CA SER A 118 -8.72 9.62 -1.92
C SER A 118 -8.99 11.12 -2.00
N GLY A 119 -7.95 11.91 -2.12
CA GLY A 119 -8.09 13.37 -2.17
C GLY A 119 -6.76 14.07 -2.00
N HIS A 120 -6.78 15.40 -2.03
CA HIS A 120 -5.60 16.20 -1.78
C HIS A 120 -5.59 16.72 -0.34
N LEU A 121 -4.44 16.63 0.31
CA LEU A 121 -4.20 17.27 1.60
C LEU A 121 -4.37 18.79 1.45
N ARG A 122 -4.90 19.42 2.49
CA ARG A 122 -5.04 20.88 2.52
C ARG A 122 -3.70 21.49 2.87
N PRO A 123 -3.17 22.43 2.03
CA PRO A 123 -1.91 23.10 2.33
C PRO A 123 -1.95 23.91 3.64
N ASP A 124 -3.17 24.39 3.99
CA ASP A 124 -3.48 25.19 5.18
C ASP A 124 -4.14 24.36 6.30
N GLY A 125 -4.05 23.02 6.22
CA GLY A 125 -4.58 22.12 7.24
C GLY A 125 -3.82 22.26 8.56
N LEU A 126 -4.54 21.97 9.67
CA LEU A 126 -3.87 21.85 10.97
C LEU A 126 -2.89 20.68 10.90
N THR A 127 -1.63 20.98 11.15
CA THR A 127 -0.57 19.99 11.32
C THR A 127 -0.10 20.06 12.76
N GLY A 128 0.06 18.90 13.40
CA GLY A 128 0.57 18.83 14.75
C GLY A 128 1.17 17.46 15.02
N GLU A 129 2.27 17.42 15.73
CA GLU A 129 2.84 16.18 16.27
C GLU A 129 2.44 16.06 17.73
N PHE A 130 1.79 14.98 18.07
CA PHE A 130 1.45 14.69 19.46
C PHE A 130 2.68 14.17 20.20
N GLU A 131 3.47 13.31 19.54
CA GLU A 131 4.76 12.84 19.99
C GLU A 131 5.76 13.01 18.84
N ARG A 132 6.99 13.42 19.16
CA ARG A 132 8.03 13.52 18.15
C ARG A 132 8.52 12.13 17.78
N CYS A 133 8.59 11.86 16.48
CA CYS A 133 9.27 10.67 16.00
C CYS A 133 10.71 10.67 16.52
N PRO A 134 11.20 9.54 17.07
CA PRO A 134 12.61 9.43 17.45
C PRO A 134 13.50 9.66 16.23
N VAL A 135 14.68 10.20 16.49
CA VAL A 135 15.70 10.35 15.44
C VAL A 135 16.15 8.94 15.04
N VAL A 136 15.95 8.60 13.77
CA VAL A 136 16.35 7.31 13.19
C VAL A 136 17.30 7.54 12.03
N SER A 137 18.13 6.54 11.72
CA SER A 137 19.01 6.58 10.54
C SER A 137 18.18 6.64 9.26
N GLN A 138 18.75 7.25 8.21
CA GLN A 138 18.14 7.16 6.90
C GLN A 138 18.11 5.69 6.41
N PRO A 139 17.18 5.30 5.54
CA PRO A 139 17.09 3.91 5.06
C PRO A 139 18.38 3.40 4.43
N ASP A 140 19.14 4.25 3.74
CA ASP A 140 20.39 3.89 3.09
C ASP A 140 21.57 3.75 4.08
N ASP A 141 21.48 4.42 5.25
CA ASP A 141 22.46 4.38 6.33
C ASP A 141 22.14 3.29 7.36
N SER A 142 21.04 2.59 7.21
CA SER A 142 20.61 1.54 8.15
C SER A 142 21.20 0.19 7.76
N ASP A 143 21.50 -0.64 8.77
CA ASP A 143 21.95 -2.00 8.56
C ASP A 143 20.94 -2.79 7.71
N ARG A 144 21.42 -3.39 6.63
CA ARG A 144 20.59 -4.21 5.74
C ARG A 144 20.28 -5.54 6.43
N TRP A 145 19.12 -5.63 7.02
CA TRP A 145 18.62 -6.90 7.51
C TRP A 145 18.05 -7.73 6.34
N SER A 146 18.68 -8.87 6.05
CA SER A 146 18.15 -9.81 5.07
C SER A 146 17.07 -10.66 5.72
N SER A 147 15.82 -10.29 5.49
CA SER A 147 14.69 -11.13 5.84
C SER A 147 14.35 -12.08 4.70
N PRO A 148 13.98 -13.34 4.98
CA PRO A 148 13.36 -14.20 3.99
C PRO A 148 12.01 -13.64 3.47
N PHE A 149 11.41 -12.66 4.17
CA PHE A 149 10.25 -11.88 3.70
C PHE A 149 10.61 -10.87 2.60
N SER A 150 11.45 -11.26 1.67
CA SER A 150 11.67 -10.67 0.35
C SER A 150 11.74 -9.13 0.21
N GLY A 151 11.81 -8.67 -1.02
CA GLY A 151 12.06 -7.29 -1.47
C GLY A 151 11.12 -6.19 -0.95
N MET A 152 9.94 -6.48 -0.40
CA MET A 152 9.08 -5.47 0.22
C MET A 152 9.62 -4.97 1.58
N ALA A 153 10.16 -5.87 2.40
CA ALA A 153 10.74 -5.51 3.69
C ALA A 153 12.04 -4.70 3.58
N ARG A 154 12.70 -4.75 2.42
CA ARG A 154 13.98 -4.04 2.21
C ARG A 154 13.82 -2.53 2.01
N ARG A 155 12.63 -2.03 1.71
CA ARG A 155 12.36 -0.60 1.53
C ARG A 155 11.73 0.05 2.76
N ALA A 156 11.19 -0.74 3.68
CA ALA A 156 10.81 -0.24 4.98
C ALA A 156 12.09 -0.02 5.77
N GLY A 157 12.52 1.23 5.91
CA GLY A 157 13.65 1.58 6.76
C GLY A 157 13.41 0.99 8.15
N VAL A 158 14.18 -0.04 8.51
CA VAL A 158 14.17 -0.54 9.89
C VAL A 158 14.86 0.54 10.69
N PRO A 159 14.21 1.16 11.67
CA PRO A 159 14.88 2.10 12.54
C PRO A 159 16.06 1.38 13.20
N ASP A 160 17.17 2.09 13.36
CA ASP A 160 18.34 1.61 14.10
C ASP A 160 17.95 1.52 15.59
N ILE A 161 17.18 0.48 15.92
CA ILE A 161 16.82 0.14 17.28
C ILE A 161 17.94 -0.74 17.81
N PRO A 162 18.67 -0.34 18.86
CA PRO A 162 19.67 -1.19 19.48
C PRO A 162 19.08 -2.58 19.78
N ALA A 163 19.86 -3.63 19.49
CA ALA A 163 19.42 -5.02 19.62
C ALA A 163 18.81 -5.37 20.99
N THR A 164 19.10 -4.57 22.03
CA THR A 164 18.54 -4.68 23.38
C THR A 164 17.08 -4.23 23.48
N ASP A 165 16.63 -3.32 22.60
CA ASP A 165 15.27 -2.80 22.60
C ASP A 165 14.35 -3.51 21.61
N ALA A 166 14.91 -4.24 20.63
CA ALA A 166 14.14 -4.99 19.64
C ALA A 166 13.21 -6.06 20.24
N ARG A 167 13.41 -6.46 21.49
CA ARG A 167 12.55 -7.42 22.19
C ARG A 167 11.36 -6.79 22.91
N ARG A 168 11.27 -5.46 22.99
CA ARG A 168 10.19 -4.76 23.70
C ARG A 168 9.10 -4.20 22.81
N GLY A 169 9.28 -4.26 21.48
CA GLY A 169 8.39 -3.60 20.52
C GLY A 169 7.24 -4.43 19.98
N PHE A 170 7.18 -5.72 20.25
CA PHE A 170 6.11 -6.60 19.75
C PHE A 170 5.67 -7.56 20.87
N GLY A 171 4.85 -7.06 21.75
CA GLY A 171 4.06 -7.81 22.69
C GLY A 171 2.59 -7.53 22.46
#